data_38ba564cf2317804c1f45151505e6c1d
#
_entry.id   38ba564cf2317804c1f45151505e6c1d
#
_cell.length_a   1.000
_cell.length_b   1.000
_cell.length_c   1.000
_cell.angle_alpha   90.00
_cell.angle_beta   90.00
_cell.angle_gamma   90.00
#
_symmetry.space_group_name_H-M   'P 1'
#
loop_
_entity.id
_entity.type
_entity.pdbx_description
1 polymer ?
#
loop_
_entity_poly.entity_id
_entity_poly.type
_entity_poly.pdbx_seq_one_letter_code
_entity_poly.pdbx_strand_id
1 'polypeptide(L)'
;MTTPQTAATTTAAGSVPPPPRWAVRAAHVAAVTALPAGLWRLALVAGWHGGYTDEGYRAVGFTGWDGVWPVTLSVLTEALALLTLGLVQSWGTVAPRWLPVLGGRRLNPRRVVLAASLGAAGLVVLWTPFAAWWAVSHPNMTPLGHTLVGFLYLPAVAWGPLLAAVTVSYHRRHRAGGNRASAQLSR
;
A
#
# COMPACT_ATOMS: atom_id res chain seq x y z
N MET A 1 -52.43 -18.48 26.14
CA MET A 1 -51.31 -17.81 26.85
C MET A 1 -50.06 -18.03 26.01
N THR A 2 -49.74 -17.08 25.15
CA THR A 2 -48.57 -17.10 24.26
C THR A 2 -47.48 -16.27 24.93
N THR A 3 -46.42 -16.92 25.38
CA THR A 3 -45.21 -16.27 25.94
C THR A 3 -44.49 -15.52 24.85
N PRO A 4 -44.20 -14.23 24.99
CA PRO A 4 -43.37 -13.53 24.01
C PRO A 4 -41.91 -14.00 24.14
N GLN A 5 -41.41 -14.61 23.09
CA GLN A 5 -40.02 -15.00 22.93
C GLN A 5 -39.18 -13.73 22.73
N THR A 6 -38.57 -13.27 23.82
CA THR A 6 -37.62 -12.14 23.79
C THR A 6 -36.43 -12.56 22.93
N ALA A 7 -36.40 -12.05 21.72
CA ALA A 7 -35.23 -12.20 20.85
C ALA A 7 -34.02 -11.54 21.55
N ALA A 8 -33.19 -12.37 22.16
CA ALA A 8 -31.91 -11.94 22.70
C ALA A 8 -31.08 -11.41 21.55
N THR A 9 -30.93 -10.11 21.48
CA THR A 9 -30.00 -9.41 20.58
C THR A 9 -28.61 -9.83 21.01
N THR A 10 -28.06 -10.86 20.35
CA THR A 10 -26.68 -11.30 20.53
C THR A 10 -25.78 -10.17 20.03
N THR A 11 -25.51 -9.23 20.92
CA THR A 11 -24.54 -8.16 20.67
C THR A 11 -23.19 -8.85 20.44
N ALA A 12 -22.70 -8.82 19.21
CA ALA A 12 -21.45 -9.46 18.80
C ALA A 12 -20.30 -8.91 19.66
N ALA A 13 -20.00 -9.62 20.73
CA ALA A 13 -18.93 -9.29 21.66
C ALA A 13 -17.60 -9.31 20.89
N GLY A 14 -16.89 -8.17 20.85
CA GLY A 14 -15.52 -8.09 20.35
C GLY A 14 -15.33 -7.72 18.89
N SER A 15 -16.34 -7.20 18.18
CA SER A 15 -16.13 -6.71 16.82
C SER A 15 -15.22 -5.46 16.80
N VAL A 16 -14.17 -5.51 15.96
CA VAL A 16 -13.29 -4.36 15.72
C VAL A 16 -14.11 -3.25 15.05
N PRO A 17 -14.04 -2.00 15.53
CA PRO A 17 -14.78 -0.89 14.92
C PRO A 17 -14.44 -0.73 13.43
N PRO A 18 -15.40 -0.32 12.58
CA PRO A 18 -15.15 -0.08 11.17
C PRO A 18 -14.11 1.03 10.98
N PRO A 19 -13.35 0.99 9.86
CA PRO A 19 -12.37 2.03 9.56
C PRO A 19 -13.07 3.38 9.33
N PRO A 20 -12.50 4.49 9.83
CA PRO A 20 -13.02 5.81 9.56
C PRO A 20 -12.87 6.15 8.06
N ARG A 21 -13.77 6.94 7.53
CA ARG A 21 -13.81 7.28 6.09
C ARG A 21 -12.51 7.87 5.58
N TRP A 22 -11.81 8.67 6.40
CA TRP A 22 -10.51 9.24 6.02
C TRP A 22 -9.44 8.16 5.82
N ALA A 23 -9.41 7.14 6.68
CA ALA A 23 -8.43 6.05 6.56
C ALA A 23 -8.70 5.19 5.32
N VAL A 24 -9.98 4.98 4.96
CA VAL A 24 -10.36 4.30 3.72
C VAL A 24 -9.88 5.12 2.51
N ARG A 25 -10.14 6.42 2.49
CA ARG A 25 -9.66 7.31 1.41
C ARG A 25 -8.14 7.34 1.33
N ALA A 26 -7.45 7.48 2.47
CA ALA A 26 -5.99 7.48 2.51
C ALA A 26 -5.38 6.18 1.98
N ALA A 27 -5.98 5.02 2.29
CA ALA A 27 -5.54 3.74 1.77
C ALA A 27 -5.73 3.63 0.23
N HIS A 28 -6.84 4.13 -0.31
CA HIS A 28 -7.05 4.16 -1.76
C HIS A 28 -6.09 5.12 -2.46
N VAL A 29 -5.89 6.32 -1.91
CA VAL A 29 -4.90 7.27 -2.45
C VAL A 29 -3.52 6.63 -2.43
N ALA A 30 -3.11 6.02 -1.32
CA ALA A 30 -1.83 5.33 -1.22
C ALA A 30 -1.67 4.21 -2.27
N ALA A 31 -2.73 3.43 -2.51
CA ALA A 31 -2.70 2.38 -3.54
C ALA A 31 -2.56 2.93 -4.96
N VAL A 32 -3.12 4.12 -5.24
CA VAL A 32 -3.07 4.74 -6.57
C VAL A 32 -1.73 5.48 -6.81
N THR A 33 -1.02 5.90 -5.76
CA THR A 33 0.24 6.68 -5.92
C THR A 33 1.35 5.93 -6.64
N ALA A 34 1.33 4.60 -6.63
CA ALA A 34 2.31 3.76 -7.31
C ALA A 34 2.05 3.61 -8.82
N LEU A 35 0.77 3.68 -9.25
CA LEU A 35 0.35 3.40 -10.63
C LEU A 35 1.09 4.22 -11.70
N PRO A 36 1.26 5.55 -11.58
CA PRO A 36 1.91 6.32 -12.65
C PRO A 36 3.33 5.83 -12.93
N ALA A 37 4.12 5.58 -11.90
CA ALA A 37 5.49 5.09 -12.02
C ALA A 37 5.53 3.64 -12.55
N GLY A 38 4.57 2.79 -12.13
CA GLY A 38 4.43 1.43 -12.62
C GLY A 38 4.13 1.38 -14.12
N LEU A 39 3.13 2.14 -14.57
CA LEU A 39 2.75 2.24 -15.98
C LEU A 39 3.89 2.79 -16.85
N TRP A 40 4.61 3.80 -16.35
CA TRP A 40 5.76 4.35 -17.06
C TRP A 40 6.86 3.30 -17.25
N ARG A 41 7.21 2.52 -16.22
CA ARG A 41 8.18 1.43 -16.32
C ARG A 41 7.76 0.36 -17.33
N LEU A 42 6.47 -0.01 -17.34
CA LEU A 42 5.95 -0.96 -18.34
C LEU A 42 6.03 -0.40 -19.75
N ALA A 43 5.76 0.89 -19.95
CA ALA A 43 5.90 1.54 -21.25
C ALA A 43 7.36 1.56 -21.73
N LEU A 44 8.34 1.74 -20.83
CA LEU A 44 9.77 1.63 -21.17
C LEU A 44 10.10 0.22 -21.69
N VAL A 45 9.63 -0.83 -21.03
CA VAL A 45 9.85 -2.22 -21.45
C VAL A 45 9.14 -2.52 -22.78
N ALA A 46 8.00 -1.86 -23.04
CA ALA A 46 7.29 -1.95 -24.32
C ALA A 46 7.97 -1.18 -25.47
N GLY A 47 9.12 -0.54 -25.22
CA GLY A 47 9.91 0.16 -26.26
C GLY A 47 9.64 1.67 -26.34
N TRP A 48 8.82 2.24 -25.48
CA TRP A 48 8.66 3.69 -25.41
C TRP A 48 9.80 4.31 -24.61
N HIS A 49 10.51 5.30 -25.18
CA HIS A 49 11.68 5.89 -24.52
C HIS A 49 11.38 6.66 -23.24
N GLY A 50 10.13 7.02 -22.97
CA GLY A 50 9.66 7.55 -21.68
C GLY A 50 10.36 8.83 -21.20
N GLY A 51 10.98 9.56 -22.12
CA GLY A 51 11.76 10.77 -21.82
C GLY A 51 13.25 10.55 -21.70
N TYR A 52 13.77 9.34 -21.89
CA TYR A 52 15.19 9.08 -22.07
C TYR A 52 15.66 9.57 -23.46
N THR A 53 16.93 9.94 -23.58
CA THR A 53 17.60 10.07 -24.87
C THR A 53 17.77 8.68 -25.48
N ASP A 54 17.98 8.59 -26.83
CA ASP A 54 18.21 7.30 -27.49
C ASP A 54 19.44 6.56 -26.95
N GLU A 55 20.46 7.31 -26.59
CA GLU A 55 21.69 6.78 -25.99
C GLU A 55 21.42 6.34 -24.55
N GLY A 56 20.72 7.17 -23.77
CA GLY A 56 20.37 6.88 -22.38
C GLY A 56 19.44 5.66 -22.27
N TYR A 57 18.46 5.52 -23.16
CA TYR A 57 17.55 4.37 -23.20
C TYR A 57 18.31 3.07 -23.48
N ARG A 58 19.24 3.09 -24.45
CA ARG A 58 20.12 1.94 -24.78
C ARG A 58 21.10 1.61 -23.67
N ALA A 59 21.69 2.65 -23.03
CA ALA A 59 22.67 2.46 -21.98
C ALA A 59 22.07 1.85 -20.69
N VAL A 60 20.83 2.22 -20.34
CA VAL A 60 20.14 1.66 -19.17
C VAL A 60 19.65 0.24 -19.43
N GLY A 61 19.26 -0.09 -20.67
CA GLY A 61 18.75 -1.40 -21.05
C GLY A 61 17.37 -1.68 -20.44
N PHE A 62 16.31 -1.58 -21.23
CA PHE A 62 14.96 -1.89 -20.78
C PHE A 62 14.35 -3.08 -21.52
N THR A 63 15.08 -3.67 -22.47
CA THR A 63 14.61 -4.72 -23.36
C THR A 63 15.28 -6.06 -23.09
N GLY A 64 14.63 -7.15 -23.52
CA GLY A 64 15.16 -8.50 -23.29
C GLY A 64 15.20 -8.85 -21.80
N TRP A 65 16.28 -9.45 -21.34
CA TRP A 65 16.45 -9.86 -19.96
C TRP A 65 16.54 -8.68 -18.98
N ASP A 66 17.06 -7.52 -19.39
CA ASP A 66 17.16 -6.33 -18.57
C ASP A 66 15.75 -5.75 -18.27
N GLY A 67 14.77 -5.96 -19.16
CA GLY A 67 13.39 -5.59 -18.95
C GLY A 67 12.68 -6.38 -17.83
N VAL A 68 13.18 -7.55 -17.43
CA VAL A 68 12.59 -8.37 -16.35
C VAL A 68 12.61 -7.60 -15.02
N TRP A 69 13.67 -6.86 -14.73
CA TRP A 69 13.79 -6.11 -13.49
C TRP A 69 12.74 -5.00 -13.33
N PRO A 70 12.56 -4.07 -14.29
CA PRO A 70 11.51 -3.05 -14.21
C PRO A 70 10.10 -3.63 -14.11
N VAL A 71 9.81 -4.74 -14.82
CA VAL A 71 8.51 -5.43 -14.71
C VAL A 71 8.32 -6.01 -13.32
N THR A 72 9.30 -6.75 -12.80
CA THR A 72 9.25 -7.32 -11.46
C THR A 72 9.06 -6.25 -10.40
N LEU A 73 9.80 -5.14 -10.51
CA LEU A 73 9.67 -4.01 -9.59
C LEU A 73 8.28 -3.38 -9.67
N SER A 74 7.70 -3.26 -10.86
CA SER A 74 6.35 -2.73 -11.05
C SER A 74 5.31 -3.64 -10.39
N VAL A 75 5.34 -4.95 -10.67
CA VAL A 75 4.41 -5.91 -10.07
C VAL A 75 4.54 -5.92 -8.55
N LEU A 76 5.77 -5.94 -8.02
CA LEU A 76 6.00 -5.91 -6.58
C LEU A 76 5.48 -4.62 -5.94
N THR A 77 5.76 -3.48 -6.55
CA THR A 77 5.31 -2.17 -6.06
C THR A 77 3.78 -2.09 -6.03
N GLU A 78 3.11 -2.52 -7.10
CA GLU A 78 1.64 -2.55 -7.15
C GLU A 78 1.05 -3.54 -6.14
N ALA A 79 1.64 -4.72 -5.99
CA ALA A 79 1.20 -5.69 -4.99
C ALA A 79 1.30 -5.12 -3.57
N LEU A 80 2.41 -4.43 -3.23
CA LEU A 80 2.59 -3.76 -1.94
C LEU A 80 1.61 -2.60 -1.76
N ALA A 81 1.32 -1.83 -2.83
CA ALA A 81 0.34 -0.77 -2.81
C ALA A 81 -1.07 -1.31 -2.52
N LEU A 82 -1.45 -2.42 -3.16
CA LEU A 82 -2.72 -3.10 -2.89
C LEU A 82 -2.78 -3.65 -1.45
N LEU A 83 -1.67 -4.14 -0.88
CA LEU A 83 -1.65 -4.60 0.52
C LEU A 83 -1.99 -3.47 1.51
N THR A 84 -1.75 -2.20 1.16
CA THR A 84 -2.18 -1.06 1.97
C THR A 84 -3.71 -1.04 2.17
N LEU A 85 -4.48 -1.47 1.17
CA LEU A 85 -5.94 -1.59 1.27
C LEU A 85 -6.37 -2.63 2.30
N GLY A 86 -5.57 -3.66 2.54
CA GLY A 86 -5.84 -4.68 3.55
C GLY A 86 -6.02 -4.11 4.96
N LEU A 87 -5.36 -3.01 5.29
CA LEU A 87 -5.49 -2.37 6.60
C LEU A 87 -6.89 -1.77 6.86
N VAL A 88 -7.67 -1.52 5.81
CA VAL A 88 -9.02 -0.93 5.89
C VAL A 88 -10.11 -1.89 5.41
N GLN A 89 -9.77 -3.00 4.80
CA GLN A 89 -10.68 -4.02 4.31
C GLN A 89 -10.70 -5.26 5.22
N SER A 90 -11.73 -6.10 5.10
CA SER A 90 -11.90 -7.30 5.92
C SER A 90 -10.79 -8.34 5.73
N TRP A 91 -10.19 -8.41 4.54
CA TRP A 91 -9.11 -9.34 4.26
C TRP A 91 -7.77 -8.99 4.96
N GLY A 92 -7.64 -7.79 5.52
CA GLY A 92 -6.53 -7.46 6.43
C GLY A 92 -6.66 -8.08 7.83
N THR A 93 -7.80 -8.69 8.16
CA THR A 93 -8.01 -9.43 9.42
C THR A 93 -7.99 -10.95 9.22
N VAL A 94 -8.46 -11.42 8.05
CA VAL A 94 -8.46 -12.84 7.66
C VAL A 94 -7.85 -12.92 6.27
N ALA A 95 -6.74 -13.62 6.14
CA ALA A 95 -6.05 -13.75 4.85
C ALA A 95 -6.97 -14.40 3.80
N PRO A 96 -7.04 -13.86 2.57
CA PRO A 96 -7.83 -14.45 1.50
C PRO A 96 -7.39 -15.90 1.23
N ARG A 97 -8.36 -16.76 0.92
CA ARG A 97 -8.10 -18.21 0.72
C ARG A 97 -7.16 -18.51 -0.46
N TRP A 98 -7.03 -17.59 -1.40
CA TRP A 98 -6.12 -17.73 -2.55
C TRP A 98 -4.64 -17.49 -2.22
N LEU A 99 -4.33 -16.93 -1.04
CA LEU A 99 -2.94 -16.72 -0.60
C LEU A 99 -2.33 -18.07 -0.18
N PRO A 100 -1.28 -18.54 -0.88
CA PRO A 100 -0.57 -19.75 -0.46
C PRO A 100 0.01 -19.51 0.95
N VAL A 101 -0.01 -20.54 1.82
CA VAL A 101 0.54 -20.55 3.20
C VAL A 101 -0.30 -19.77 4.23
N LEU A 102 -0.98 -18.66 3.90
CA LEU A 102 -1.70 -17.80 4.86
C LEU A 102 -3.23 -17.86 4.69
N GLY A 103 -3.74 -18.48 3.61
CA GLY A 103 -5.15 -18.48 3.27
C GLY A 103 -6.06 -18.94 4.41
N GLY A 104 -7.09 -18.15 4.72
CA GLY A 104 -8.08 -18.43 5.75
C GLY A 104 -7.61 -18.23 7.21
N ARG A 105 -6.33 -17.94 7.45
CA ARG A 105 -5.80 -17.72 8.81
C ARG A 105 -6.13 -16.32 9.31
N ARG A 106 -6.47 -16.21 10.59
CA ARG A 106 -6.58 -14.91 11.28
C ARG A 106 -5.18 -14.31 11.44
N LEU A 107 -5.01 -13.10 10.94
CA LEU A 107 -3.75 -12.38 11.05
C LEU A 107 -3.60 -11.79 12.45
N ASN A 108 -2.41 -11.94 13.03
CA ASN A 108 -2.10 -11.30 14.31
C ASN A 108 -1.96 -9.78 14.10
N PRO A 109 -2.82 -8.94 14.73
CA PRO A 109 -2.80 -7.50 14.50
C PRO A 109 -1.46 -6.85 14.83
N ARG A 110 -0.72 -7.35 15.81
CA ARG A 110 0.61 -6.82 16.18
C ARG A 110 1.62 -7.04 15.06
N ARG A 111 1.61 -8.23 14.42
CA ARG A 111 2.50 -8.54 13.30
C ARG A 111 2.15 -7.70 12.06
N VAL A 112 0.88 -7.50 11.80
CA VAL A 112 0.39 -6.64 10.70
C VAL A 112 0.86 -5.19 10.92
N VAL A 113 0.69 -4.65 12.14
CA VAL A 113 1.14 -3.29 12.48
C VAL A 113 2.67 -3.18 12.35
N LEU A 114 3.43 -4.16 12.85
CA LEU A 114 4.89 -4.13 12.73
C LEU A 114 5.34 -4.14 11.27
N ALA A 115 4.82 -5.06 10.46
CA ALA A 115 5.15 -5.15 9.04
C ALA A 115 4.77 -3.87 8.27
N ALA A 116 3.57 -3.32 8.52
CA ALA A 116 3.11 -2.09 7.88
C ALA A 116 3.93 -0.87 8.33
N SER A 117 4.36 -0.80 9.59
CA SER A 117 5.21 0.28 10.10
C SER A 117 6.61 0.24 9.50
N LEU A 118 7.20 -0.95 9.39
CA LEU A 118 8.49 -1.14 8.72
C LEU A 118 8.39 -0.80 7.23
N GLY A 119 7.31 -1.23 6.57
CA GLY A 119 7.02 -0.88 5.19
C GLY A 119 6.88 0.63 4.99
N ALA A 120 6.12 1.31 5.86
CA ALA A 120 5.97 2.77 5.81
C ALA A 120 7.30 3.50 6.00
N ALA A 121 8.12 3.08 6.96
CA ALA A 121 9.46 3.65 7.18
C ALA A 121 10.36 3.43 5.95
N GLY A 122 10.37 2.22 5.39
CA GLY A 122 11.12 1.90 4.17
C GLY A 122 10.68 2.75 2.98
N LEU A 123 9.37 2.94 2.78
CA LEU A 123 8.83 3.79 1.72
C LEU A 123 9.19 5.27 1.90
N VAL A 124 9.19 5.78 3.14
CA VAL A 124 9.65 7.15 3.43
C VAL A 124 11.11 7.30 3.05
N VAL A 125 11.98 6.39 3.48
CA VAL A 125 13.41 6.44 3.15
C VAL A 125 13.63 6.31 1.64
N LEU A 126 12.90 5.42 0.97
CA LEU A 126 13.04 5.16 -0.48
C LEU A 126 12.57 6.35 -1.33
N TRP A 127 11.42 6.94 -1.00
CA TRP A 127 10.76 7.92 -1.87
C TRP A 127 11.06 9.38 -1.50
N THR A 128 11.49 9.68 -0.26
CA THR A 128 11.82 11.07 0.14
C THR A 128 12.87 11.74 -0.77
N PRO A 129 13.92 11.06 -1.26
CA PRO A 129 14.88 11.66 -2.18
C PRO A 129 14.24 12.17 -3.49
N PHE A 130 13.12 11.58 -3.93
CA PHE A 130 12.40 12.04 -5.11
C PHE A 130 11.75 13.42 -4.96
N ALA A 131 11.57 13.92 -3.74
CA ALA A 131 11.17 15.31 -3.52
C ALA A 131 12.21 16.31 -4.01
N ALA A 132 13.48 15.90 -4.06
CA ALA A 132 14.60 16.68 -4.58
C ALA A 132 15.00 16.30 -6.03
N TRP A 133 14.14 15.55 -6.75
CA TRP A 133 14.43 15.05 -8.11
C TRP A 133 14.97 16.12 -9.05
N TRP A 134 14.34 17.30 -9.04
CA TRP A 134 14.72 18.41 -9.95
C TRP A 134 16.05 19.08 -9.59
N ALA A 135 16.58 18.86 -8.39
CA ALA A 135 17.90 19.36 -7.97
C ALA A 135 19.06 18.45 -8.46
N VAL A 136 18.75 17.27 -9.00
CA VAL A 136 19.75 16.29 -9.46
C VAL A 136 19.76 16.25 -10.98
N SER A 137 20.95 16.28 -11.59
CA SER A 137 21.11 16.13 -13.04
C SER A 137 20.94 14.67 -13.46
N HIS A 138 20.18 14.46 -14.54
CA HIS A 138 19.95 13.14 -15.15
C HIS A 138 20.39 13.18 -16.62
N PRO A 139 21.68 13.00 -16.94
CA PRO A 139 22.23 13.21 -18.28
C PRO A 139 21.63 12.28 -19.34
N ASN A 140 21.09 11.14 -18.94
CA ASN A 140 20.46 10.16 -19.84
C ASN A 140 19.03 10.52 -20.24
N MET A 141 18.50 11.66 -19.74
CA MET A 141 17.13 12.11 -19.99
C MET A 141 17.10 13.41 -20.77
N THR A 142 16.08 13.57 -21.60
CA THR A 142 15.75 14.87 -22.18
C THR A 142 15.23 15.82 -21.09
N PRO A 143 15.31 17.15 -21.24
CA PRO A 143 14.76 18.10 -20.25
C PRO A 143 13.26 17.87 -19.97
N LEU A 144 12.49 17.55 -21.02
CA LEU A 144 11.07 17.21 -20.90
C LEU A 144 10.90 15.87 -20.16
N GLY A 145 11.70 14.86 -20.47
CA GLY A 145 11.67 13.56 -19.82
C GLY A 145 12.02 13.66 -18.35
N HIS A 146 13.04 14.40 -17.99
CA HIS A 146 13.41 14.68 -16.59
C HIS A 146 12.23 15.28 -15.80
N THR A 147 11.55 16.27 -16.37
CA THR A 147 10.39 16.90 -15.74
C THR A 147 9.22 15.92 -15.62
N LEU A 148 8.90 15.20 -16.70
CA LEU A 148 7.82 14.21 -16.73
C LEU A 148 8.00 13.12 -15.67
N VAL A 149 9.20 12.53 -15.60
CA VAL A 149 9.51 11.46 -14.64
C VAL A 149 9.42 11.96 -13.21
N GLY A 150 9.89 13.17 -12.92
CA GLY A 150 9.73 13.79 -11.61
C GLY A 150 8.27 13.86 -11.18
N PHE A 151 7.36 14.30 -12.06
CA PHE A 151 5.92 14.33 -11.75
C PHE A 151 5.29 12.94 -11.64
N LEU A 152 5.75 11.96 -12.42
CA LEU A 152 5.25 10.58 -12.34
C LEU A 152 5.60 9.90 -11.01
N TYR A 153 6.77 10.20 -10.45
CA TYR A 153 7.23 9.61 -9.20
C TYR A 153 6.87 10.43 -7.96
N LEU A 154 6.56 11.71 -8.11
CA LEU A 154 6.21 12.59 -6.99
C LEU A 154 5.07 12.04 -6.10
N PRO A 155 3.97 11.49 -6.65
CA PRO A 155 2.91 10.91 -5.84
C PRO A 155 3.39 9.80 -4.90
N ALA A 156 4.41 9.03 -5.28
CA ALA A 156 4.95 7.94 -4.48
C ALA A 156 5.59 8.43 -3.16
N VAL A 157 6.01 9.69 -3.07
CA VAL A 157 6.50 10.32 -1.83
C VAL A 157 5.41 10.32 -0.74
N ALA A 158 4.15 10.48 -1.13
CA ALA A 158 3.01 10.47 -0.20
C ALA A 158 2.66 9.06 0.32
N TRP A 159 3.09 7.99 -0.36
CA TRP A 159 2.70 6.61 -0.01
C TRP A 159 3.15 6.22 1.39
N GLY A 160 4.41 6.43 1.78
CA GLY A 160 4.93 6.11 3.10
C GLY A 160 4.15 6.80 4.24
N PRO A 161 3.98 8.13 4.23
CA PRO A 161 3.16 8.86 5.21
C PRO A 161 1.69 8.39 5.27
N LEU A 162 1.07 8.14 4.12
CA LEU A 162 -0.31 7.64 4.06
C LEU A 162 -0.42 6.23 4.67
N LEU A 163 0.52 5.33 4.35
CA LEU A 163 0.57 3.99 4.94
C LEU A 163 0.76 4.07 6.45
N ALA A 164 1.64 4.96 6.95
CA ALA A 164 1.83 5.17 8.39
C ALA A 164 0.53 5.62 9.07
N ALA A 165 -0.17 6.60 8.50
CA ALA A 165 -1.44 7.10 9.04
C ALA A 165 -2.51 6.01 9.09
N VAL A 166 -2.66 5.21 8.02
CA VAL A 166 -3.59 4.08 7.97
C VAL A 166 -3.22 3.00 8.98
N THR A 167 -1.92 2.72 9.16
CA THR A 167 -1.41 1.75 10.14
C THR A 167 -1.74 2.17 11.58
N VAL A 168 -1.58 3.45 11.91
CA VAL A 168 -1.99 4.00 13.21
C VAL A 168 -3.50 3.85 13.43
N SER A 169 -4.32 4.13 12.42
CA SER A 169 -5.77 3.92 12.48
C SER A 169 -6.12 2.45 12.74
N TYR A 170 -5.49 1.53 12.01
CA TYR A 170 -5.66 0.09 12.21
C TYR A 170 -5.29 -0.34 13.63
N HIS A 171 -4.15 0.09 14.15
CA HIS A 171 -3.69 -0.22 15.49
C HIS A 171 -4.66 0.25 16.58
N ARG A 172 -5.11 1.52 16.50
CA ARG A 172 -6.06 2.11 17.46
C ARG A 172 -7.38 1.33 17.50
N ARG A 173 -7.92 0.93 16.34
CA ARG A 173 -9.18 0.18 16.23
C ARG A 173 -9.08 -1.20 16.90
N HIS A 174 -7.98 -1.92 16.68
CA HIS A 174 -7.78 -3.25 17.26
C HIS A 174 -7.56 -3.18 18.78
N ARG A 175 -6.90 -2.15 19.30
CA ARG A 175 -6.81 -1.91 20.75
C ARG A 175 -8.17 -1.63 21.37
N ALA A 176 -8.97 -0.78 20.76
CA ALA A 176 -10.30 -0.44 21.26
C ALA A 176 -11.24 -1.66 21.29
N GLY A 177 -11.16 -2.54 20.29
CA GLY A 177 -11.91 -3.81 20.26
C GLY A 177 -11.51 -4.77 21.39
N GLY A 178 -10.19 -4.91 21.63
CA GLY A 178 -9.67 -5.75 22.70
C GLY A 178 -10.11 -5.29 24.09
N ASN A 179 -10.03 -4.00 24.38
CA ASN A 179 -10.44 -3.43 25.66
C ASN A 179 -11.94 -3.63 25.95
N ARG A 180 -12.81 -3.53 24.92
CA ARG A 180 -14.25 -3.79 25.06
C ARG A 180 -14.52 -5.25 25.39
N ALA A 181 -13.84 -6.18 24.72
CA ALA A 181 -13.98 -7.60 24.99
C ALA A 181 -13.58 -7.95 26.44
N SER A 182 -12.45 -7.41 26.93
CA SER A 182 -12.00 -7.62 28.31
C SER A 182 -12.97 -7.05 29.35
N ALA A 183 -13.54 -5.86 29.11
CA ALA A 183 -14.49 -5.23 30.00
C ALA A 183 -15.86 -5.97 30.08
N GLN A 184 -16.23 -6.73 29.06
CA GLN A 184 -17.42 -7.56 29.07
C GLN A 184 -17.25 -8.88 29.84
N LEU A 185 -16.02 -9.44 29.85
CA LEU A 185 -15.71 -10.68 30.58
C LEU A 185 -15.54 -10.45 32.10
N SER A 186 -15.36 -9.20 32.53
CA SER A 186 -15.21 -8.82 33.94
C SER A 186 -16.55 -8.44 34.64
N ARG A 187 -17.64 -8.52 33.93
CA ARG A 187 -19.02 -8.29 34.45
C ARG A 187 -19.80 -9.57 34.56
#